data_73d61f98daf2e6b934051aeab1ef794d
#
_entry.id   73d61f98daf2e6b934051aeab1ef794d
#
_cell.length_a   1.000
_cell.length_b   1.000
_cell.length_c   1.000
_cell.angle_alpha   90.00
_cell.angle_beta   90.00
_cell.angle_gamma   90.00
#
_symmetry.space_group_name_H-M   'P 1'
#
loop_
_entity.id
_entity.type
_entity.pdbx_description
1 polymer ?
#
loop_
_entity_poly.entity_id
_entity_poly.type
_entity_poly.pdbx_seq_one_letter_code
_entity_poly.pdbx_strand_id
1 'polypeptide(L)'
;MKRLLLILMVMFAFAVNADAQGFLKRLKDRAINSVENAVSNKVDSKVNKETNKAMDEVLDGKSDKSGKKSKKSKNDDADAEDDTPDAVAQNQKSDFVRGSVILFEDDFANEQLGEFPSKWDISDGSIEVASVNGKKYAHSNAPSSVFSPLMENMQSYLPDVFTLEWDVFYCKPGDIDQAAQQITFYSGKDEVGYIYLMFRPGSPDSYGNYRLKKGGGSGDEVAGQIEWDHIQKYVKLGQWNHFAISFNKRAFKYYINGNRVINLPNVKAPSRFEYYIHYGEYPYRGVGHVVIAKGAKDLYERNTTDMSAVEKAIAETGKFVTNNILFETGKATLKPESMAEIQKVAEYMKKNPTVRFEVQGHTDNQGSDAINDPLSQQRAEAVVKALEGLGVDGFNLRAVGKGSHEPVADNKTEDGRAKNRRVEFIKK
;
A
#
# COMPACT_ATOMS: atom_id res chain seq x y z
N MET A 1 -49.18 -6.16 -47.51
CA MET A 1 -48.57 -6.48 -46.21
C MET A 1 -47.02 -6.54 -46.24
N LYS A 2 -46.36 -7.23 -47.20
CA LYS A 2 -44.90 -7.32 -47.29
C LYS A 2 -44.14 -5.98 -47.49
N ARG A 3 -44.72 -5.00 -48.16
CA ARG A 3 -44.09 -3.65 -48.38
C ARG A 3 -44.21 -2.73 -47.18
N LEU A 4 -45.19 -2.91 -46.30
CA LEU A 4 -45.35 -2.14 -45.07
C LEU A 4 -44.35 -2.58 -43.99
N LEU A 5 -44.02 -3.88 -43.96
CA LEU A 5 -43.03 -4.42 -43.03
C LEU A 5 -41.60 -3.97 -43.35
N LEU A 6 -41.30 -3.77 -44.65
CA LEU A 6 -39.97 -3.28 -45.09
C LEU A 6 -39.76 -1.79 -44.74
N ILE A 7 -40.80 -0.96 -44.80
CA ILE A 7 -40.74 0.46 -44.45
C ILE A 7 -40.62 0.64 -42.93
N LEU A 8 -41.25 -0.25 -42.10
CA LEU A 8 -41.06 -0.20 -40.66
C LEU A 8 -39.65 -0.65 -40.24
N MET A 9 -39.03 -1.61 -40.93
CA MET A 9 -37.63 -2.02 -40.69
C MET A 9 -36.63 -0.92 -41.09
N VAL A 10 -36.90 -0.15 -42.14
CA VAL A 10 -36.01 0.95 -42.56
C VAL A 10 -36.15 2.19 -41.65
N MET A 11 -37.37 2.46 -41.12
CA MET A 11 -37.54 3.55 -40.14
C MET A 11 -36.95 3.26 -38.76
N PHE A 12 -36.86 1.98 -38.37
CA PHE A 12 -36.14 1.59 -37.11
C PHE A 12 -34.61 1.69 -37.23
N ALA A 13 -34.06 1.69 -38.46
CA ALA A 13 -32.63 1.83 -38.70
C ALA A 13 -32.10 3.26 -38.64
N PHE A 14 -33.00 4.29 -38.71
CA PHE A 14 -32.60 5.71 -38.69
C PHE A 14 -32.83 6.45 -37.36
N ALA A 15 -33.37 5.78 -36.32
CA ALA A 15 -33.57 6.37 -35.00
C ALA A 15 -32.55 5.87 -33.95
N VAL A 16 -31.34 5.49 -34.39
CA VAL A 16 -30.23 5.19 -33.46
C VAL A 16 -29.50 6.50 -33.20
N ASN A 17 -29.86 7.14 -32.11
CA ASN A 17 -29.19 8.33 -31.59
C ASN A 17 -27.67 8.12 -31.46
N ALA A 18 -26.90 9.18 -31.57
CA ALA A 18 -25.44 9.21 -31.46
C ALA A 18 -24.90 8.48 -30.21
N ASP A 19 -25.71 8.37 -29.15
CA ASP A 19 -25.38 7.64 -27.92
C ASP A 19 -25.30 6.11 -28.09
N ALA A 20 -26.12 5.53 -28.98
CA ALA A 20 -26.08 4.08 -29.25
C ALA A 20 -24.82 3.67 -30.04
N GLN A 21 -24.31 4.56 -30.90
CA GLN A 21 -23.03 4.31 -31.60
C GLN A 21 -21.85 4.37 -30.63
N GLY A 22 -21.88 5.27 -29.65
CA GLY A 22 -20.88 5.35 -28.57
C GLY A 22 -20.91 4.12 -27.66
N PHE A 23 -22.09 3.60 -27.39
CA PHE A 23 -22.26 2.36 -26.61
C PHE A 23 -21.76 1.12 -27.35
N LEU A 24 -22.11 0.97 -28.65
CA LEU A 24 -21.62 -0.15 -29.47
C LEU A 24 -20.11 -0.11 -29.70
N LYS A 25 -19.51 1.08 -29.83
CA LYS A 25 -18.07 1.26 -29.91
C LYS A 25 -17.38 0.82 -28.60
N ARG A 26 -17.91 1.22 -27.44
CA ARG A 26 -17.41 0.80 -26.11
C ARG A 26 -17.55 -0.71 -25.88
N LEU A 27 -18.64 -1.33 -26.36
CA LEU A 27 -18.82 -2.78 -26.29
C LEU A 27 -17.82 -3.54 -27.18
N LYS A 28 -17.55 -3.02 -28.38
CA LYS A 28 -16.56 -3.60 -29.30
C LYS A 28 -15.15 -3.50 -28.73
N ASP A 29 -14.79 -2.31 -28.18
CA ASP A 29 -13.50 -2.09 -27.58
C ASP A 29 -13.30 -2.95 -26.31
N ARG A 30 -14.36 -3.20 -25.53
CA ARG A 30 -14.33 -4.14 -24.40
C ARG A 30 -14.14 -5.60 -24.84
N ALA A 31 -14.79 -6.03 -25.92
CA ALA A 31 -14.65 -7.38 -26.45
C ALA A 31 -13.23 -7.63 -26.98
N ILE A 32 -12.64 -6.67 -27.68
CA ILE A 32 -11.27 -6.75 -28.19
C ILE A 32 -10.27 -6.82 -27.03
N ASN A 33 -10.38 -5.94 -26.04
CA ASN A 33 -9.50 -5.92 -24.87
C ASN A 33 -9.63 -7.22 -24.01
N SER A 34 -10.80 -7.84 -23.94
CA SER A 34 -10.96 -9.12 -23.23
C SER A 34 -10.28 -10.28 -23.94
N VAL A 35 -10.25 -10.27 -25.30
CA VAL A 35 -9.55 -11.29 -26.11
C VAL A 35 -8.03 -11.10 -26.04
N GLU A 36 -7.54 -9.85 -26.10
CA GLU A 36 -6.10 -9.57 -25.95
C GLU A 36 -5.58 -9.94 -24.56
N ASN A 37 -6.33 -9.64 -23.50
CA ASN A 37 -5.95 -10.05 -22.13
C ASN A 37 -5.99 -11.57 -21.93
N ALA A 38 -6.93 -12.30 -22.57
CA ALA A 38 -6.98 -13.75 -22.51
C ALA A 38 -5.82 -14.42 -23.28
N VAL A 39 -5.30 -13.78 -24.34
CA VAL A 39 -4.13 -14.25 -25.09
C VAL A 39 -2.85 -13.96 -24.31
N SER A 40 -2.71 -12.77 -23.72
CA SER A 40 -1.56 -12.38 -22.90
C SER A 40 -1.40 -13.30 -21.68
N ASN A 41 -2.49 -13.53 -20.94
CA ASN A 41 -2.46 -14.41 -19.76
C ASN A 41 -2.13 -15.88 -20.09
N LYS A 42 -2.45 -16.36 -21.30
CA LYS A 42 -2.05 -17.70 -21.75
C LYS A 42 -0.58 -17.80 -22.12
N VAL A 43 0.00 -16.72 -22.60
CA VAL A 43 1.44 -16.66 -22.90
C VAL A 43 2.26 -16.59 -21.62
N ASP A 44 1.86 -15.73 -20.66
CA ASP A 44 2.56 -15.59 -19.37
C ASP A 44 2.51 -16.85 -18.51
N SER A 45 1.39 -17.59 -18.53
CA SER A 45 1.28 -18.85 -17.80
C SER A 45 2.14 -19.98 -18.39
N LYS A 46 2.41 -19.95 -19.69
CA LYS A 46 3.29 -20.92 -20.36
C LYS A 46 4.76 -20.61 -20.12
N VAL A 47 5.14 -19.32 -20.16
CA VAL A 47 6.50 -18.85 -19.87
C VAL A 47 6.87 -19.12 -18.41
N ASN A 48 5.99 -18.84 -17.46
CA ASN A 48 6.24 -19.11 -16.05
C ASN A 48 6.35 -20.61 -15.73
N LYS A 49 5.60 -21.47 -16.43
CA LYS A 49 5.71 -22.93 -16.25
C LYS A 49 7.02 -23.52 -16.78
N GLU A 50 7.53 -22.99 -17.89
CA GLU A 50 8.82 -23.43 -18.45
C GLU A 50 10.00 -22.88 -17.65
N THR A 51 9.91 -21.65 -17.14
CA THR A 51 10.95 -21.02 -16.30
C THR A 51 11.07 -21.73 -14.94
N ASN A 52 9.96 -22.09 -14.31
CA ASN A 52 9.98 -22.83 -13.05
C ASN A 52 10.52 -24.26 -13.24
N LYS A 53 10.20 -24.92 -14.35
CA LYS A 53 10.72 -26.25 -14.68
C LYS A 53 12.23 -26.26 -14.93
N ALA A 54 12.74 -25.20 -15.57
CA ALA A 54 14.18 -25.01 -15.76
C ALA A 54 14.93 -24.68 -14.47
N MET A 55 14.24 -24.03 -13.50
CA MET A 55 14.81 -23.70 -12.19
C MET A 55 14.86 -24.92 -11.26
N ASP A 56 13.86 -25.79 -11.33
CA ASP A 56 13.83 -27.05 -10.57
C ASP A 56 14.89 -28.05 -11.07
N GLU A 57 15.21 -28.09 -12.39
CA GLU A 57 16.27 -28.92 -12.95
C GLU A 57 17.70 -28.44 -12.58
N VAL A 58 17.87 -27.17 -12.20
CA VAL A 58 19.16 -26.60 -11.75
C VAL A 58 19.39 -26.81 -10.25
N LEU A 59 18.34 -26.98 -9.46
CA LEU A 59 18.43 -27.22 -8.01
C LEU A 59 18.59 -28.68 -7.62
N ASP A 60 18.25 -29.64 -8.52
CA ASP A 60 18.46 -31.10 -8.33
C ASP A 60 19.81 -31.57 -8.91
N GLY A 61 20.90 -30.93 -8.47
CA GLY A 61 22.28 -31.37 -8.74
C GLY A 61 22.65 -32.63 -7.95
N LYS A 62 22.61 -33.74 -8.65
CA LYS A 62 23.07 -35.10 -8.30
C LYS A 62 24.09 -35.21 -7.18
N SER A 63 23.81 -36.08 -6.22
CA SER A 63 24.84 -36.96 -5.67
C SER A 63 24.30 -38.38 -5.50
N ASP A 64 24.93 -39.29 -6.24
CA ASP A 64 24.73 -40.73 -6.22
C ASP A 64 25.25 -41.40 -4.92
N LYS A 65 24.56 -42.39 -4.47
CA LYS A 65 24.93 -43.81 -4.15
C LYS A 65 24.44 -44.40 -2.86
N SER A 66 23.78 -45.48 -3.11
CA SER A 66 23.80 -46.83 -2.48
C SER A 66 23.02 -47.04 -1.16
N GLY A 67 21.93 -47.68 -1.20
CA GLY A 67 21.73 -49.15 -1.04
C GLY A 67 21.50 -49.58 0.40
N LYS A 68 20.26 -49.93 0.76
CA LYS A 68 19.90 -51.27 1.26
C LYS A 68 18.43 -51.35 1.76
N LYS A 69 17.79 -52.41 1.28
CA LYS A 69 16.47 -52.89 1.74
C LYS A 69 16.52 -53.39 3.16
N SER A 70 15.50 -53.17 3.98
CA SER A 70 14.87 -54.20 4.80
C SER A 70 13.51 -53.78 5.39
N LYS A 71 12.50 -54.59 5.06
CA LYS A 71 11.37 -55.18 5.77
C LYS A 71 10.63 -54.42 6.88
N LYS A 72 9.35 -54.22 6.55
CA LYS A 72 8.08 -54.37 7.34
C LYS A 72 8.21 -54.78 8.81
N SER A 73 7.59 -53.99 9.66
CA SER A 73 6.81 -54.48 10.80
C SER A 73 5.67 -53.49 11.07
N LYS A 74 4.45 -54.05 11.16
CA LYS A 74 3.24 -53.42 11.69
C LYS A 74 3.39 -53.28 13.19
N ASN A 75 2.94 -52.22 13.77
CA ASN A 75 2.08 -52.23 14.96
C ASN A 75 1.39 -50.88 15.15
N ASP A 76 0.17 -51.04 15.62
CA ASP A 76 -0.87 -50.07 15.84
C ASP A 76 -0.58 -49.12 17.01
N ASP A 77 -1.30 -48.04 17.00
CA ASP A 77 -1.83 -47.22 18.09
C ASP A 77 -1.18 -45.86 18.35
N ALA A 78 -2.14 -44.95 18.45
CA ALA A 78 -2.19 -43.64 19.09
C ALA A 78 -2.08 -42.44 18.18
N ASP A 79 -3.27 -41.89 17.92
CA ASP A 79 -3.53 -40.53 17.50
C ASP A 79 -2.69 -39.53 18.37
N ALA A 80 -1.65 -39.01 17.78
CA ALA A 80 -1.08 -37.72 18.17
C ALA A 80 -1.45 -36.74 17.07
N GLU A 81 -2.43 -35.88 17.32
CA GLU A 81 -2.66 -34.68 16.54
C GLU A 81 -1.33 -33.93 16.46
N ASP A 82 -0.75 -33.93 15.26
CA ASP A 82 0.42 -33.12 14.92
C ASP A 82 -0.07 -31.66 14.79
N ASP A 83 -0.10 -31.00 15.95
CA ASP A 83 -0.37 -29.56 16.09
C ASP A 83 0.88 -28.78 15.69
N THR A 84 1.40 -29.04 14.48
CA THR A 84 2.29 -28.07 13.83
C THR A 84 1.42 -26.90 13.43
N PRO A 85 1.60 -25.69 14.00
CA PRO A 85 0.88 -24.53 13.53
C PRO A 85 1.24 -24.37 12.05
N ASP A 86 0.25 -24.47 11.17
CA ASP A 86 0.36 -24.02 9.80
C ASP A 86 1.16 -22.73 9.81
N ALA A 87 2.23 -22.67 9.06
CA ALA A 87 3.02 -21.46 8.87
C ALA A 87 2.14 -20.44 8.16
N VAL A 88 1.20 -19.86 8.90
CA VAL A 88 0.35 -18.74 8.46
C VAL A 88 1.33 -17.64 8.12
N ALA A 89 1.45 -17.35 6.85
CA ALA A 89 2.26 -16.24 6.38
C ALA A 89 1.95 -15.02 7.24
N GLN A 90 2.87 -14.58 8.08
CA GLN A 90 2.71 -13.49 9.06
C GLN A 90 2.40 -12.13 8.41
N ASN A 91 2.25 -12.10 7.09
CA ASN A 91 2.04 -10.92 6.26
C ASN A 91 0.59 -10.42 6.21
N GLN A 92 -0.38 -11.12 6.82
CA GLN A 92 -1.81 -10.78 6.76
C GLN A 92 -2.34 -10.10 8.04
N LYS A 93 -1.50 -9.44 8.82
CA LYS A 93 -1.99 -8.64 9.95
C LYS A 93 -2.75 -7.42 9.41
N SER A 94 -3.91 -7.15 10.03
CA SER A 94 -4.60 -5.88 9.88
C SER A 94 -3.66 -4.75 10.29
N ASP A 95 -3.19 -3.99 9.30
CA ASP A 95 -2.35 -2.80 9.51
C ASP A 95 -3.15 -1.51 9.22
N PHE A 96 -4.48 -1.62 9.13
CA PHE A 96 -5.36 -0.47 8.95
C PHE A 96 -5.41 0.37 10.21
N VAL A 97 -5.19 1.66 10.04
CA VAL A 97 -5.36 2.68 11.07
C VAL A 97 -6.12 3.84 10.45
N ARG A 98 -7.27 4.19 11.05
CA ARG A 98 -8.08 5.34 10.62
C ARG A 98 -7.29 6.63 10.76
N GLY A 99 -7.49 7.56 9.82
CA GLY A 99 -6.97 8.93 9.93
C GLY A 99 -7.47 9.65 11.18
N SER A 100 -6.69 10.60 11.67
CA SER A 100 -6.95 11.25 12.98
C SER A 100 -7.97 12.39 12.92
N VAL A 101 -8.27 12.93 11.74
CA VAL A 101 -9.19 14.05 11.55
C VAL A 101 -10.34 13.63 10.66
N ILE A 102 -11.55 13.55 11.22
CA ILE A 102 -12.76 13.21 10.46
C ILE A 102 -13.13 14.37 9.55
N LEU A 103 -13.27 14.09 8.26
CA LEU A 103 -13.72 15.04 7.23
C LEU A 103 -15.20 14.86 6.91
N PHE A 104 -15.68 13.63 6.98
CA PHE A 104 -17.07 13.24 6.77
C PHE A 104 -17.36 11.99 7.57
N GLU A 105 -18.52 11.95 8.21
CA GLU A 105 -19.04 10.77 8.87
C GLU A 105 -20.56 10.75 8.78
N ASP A 106 -21.10 9.60 8.38
CA ASP A 106 -22.51 9.35 8.38
C ASP A 106 -22.80 7.88 8.74
N ASP A 107 -23.43 7.65 9.86
CA ASP A 107 -23.95 6.36 10.31
C ASP A 107 -25.46 6.23 10.07
N PHE A 108 -26.06 7.24 9.45
CA PHE A 108 -27.50 7.35 9.14
C PHE A 108 -28.42 7.30 10.36
N ALA A 109 -27.89 7.31 11.59
CA ALA A 109 -28.69 7.12 12.81
C ALA A 109 -29.78 8.18 12.97
N ASN A 110 -29.48 9.43 12.59
CA ASN A 110 -30.39 10.58 12.71
C ASN A 110 -31.26 10.82 11.48
N GLU A 111 -31.10 10.03 10.41
CA GLU A 111 -31.87 10.15 9.19
C GLU A 111 -33.26 9.51 9.34
N GLN A 112 -34.25 9.98 8.58
CA GLN A 112 -35.60 9.42 8.56
C GLN A 112 -35.70 8.26 7.58
N LEU A 113 -36.32 7.14 7.99
CA LEU A 113 -36.54 5.98 7.10
C LEU A 113 -37.44 6.34 5.92
N GLY A 114 -37.05 5.90 4.74
CA GLY A 114 -37.75 6.14 3.47
C GLY A 114 -37.43 7.49 2.81
N GLU A 115 -36.66 8.37 3.50
CA GLU A 115 -36.25 9.65 2.97
C GLU A 115 -34.86 9.60 2.34
N PHE A 116 -34.55 10.58 1.48
CA PHE A 116 -33.21 10.76 0.94
C PHE A 116 -32.23 11.18 2.06
N PRO A 117 -31.05 10.54 2.18
CA PRO A 117 -30.11 10.87 3.25
C PRO A 117 -29.50 12.25 3.08
N SER A 118 -29.61 13.09 4.10
CA SER A 118 -29.38 14.55 4.04
C SER A 118 -27.93 14.96 3.73
N LYS A 119 -26.95 14.10 4.02
CA LYS A 119 -25.53 14.34 3.82
C LYS A 119 -24.99 13.83 2.47
N TRP A 120 -25.87 13.46 1.54
CA TRP A 120 -25.48 12.85 0.30
C TRP A 120 -25.96 13.63 -0.91
N ASP A 121 -25.29 13.42 -2.04
CA ASP A 121 -25.69 13.89 -3.36
C ASP A 121 -25.79 12.70 -4.31
N ILE A 122 -26.68 12.80 -5.30
CA ILE A 122 -26.95 11.73 -6.24
C ILE A 122 -26.77 12.21 -7.67
N SER A 123 -26.03 11.46 -8.47
CA SER A 123 -25.82 11.75 -9.90
C SER A 123 -26.62 10.85 -10.84
N ASP A 124 -27.06 9.68 -10.37
CA ASP A 124 -27.91 8.76 -11.13
C ASP A 124 -28.68 7.83 -10.19
N GLY A 125 -29.89 7.42 -10.61
CA GLY A 125 -30.73 6.51 -9.87
C GLY A 125 -31.50 7.13 -8.72
N SER A 126 -31.67 6.40 -7.62
CA SER A 126 -32.35 6.83 -6.40
C SER A 126 -31.85 6.06 -5.19
N ILE A 127 -31.72 6.75 -4.06
CA ILE A 127 -31.40 6.16 -2.75
C ILE A 127 -32.34 6.67 -1.70
N GLU A 128 -32.60 5.84 -0.68
CA GLU A 128 -33.40 6.17 0.49
C GLU A 128 -32.75 5.58 1.75
N VAL A 129 -33.10 6.07 2.89
CA VAL A 129 -32.65 5.49 4.18
C VAL A 129 -33.49 4.24 4.48
N ALA A 130 -32.84 3.10 4.53
CA ALA A 130 -33.43 1.83 4.97
C ALA A 130 -32.78 1.33 6.26
N SER A 131 -33.30 0.23 6.81
CA SER A 131 -32.74 -0.39 8.02
C SER A 131 -32.67 -1.90 7.90
N VAL A 132 -31.57 -2.48 8.32
CA VAL A 132 -31.38 -3.92 8.46
C VAL A 132 -30.66 -4.26 9.75
N ASN A 133 -31.18 -5.20 10.52
CA ASN A 133 -30.65 -5.60 11.82
C ASN A 133 -30.46 -4.40 12.78
N GLY A 134 -31.40 -3.43 12.76
CA GLY A 134 -31.37 -2.25 13.63
C GLY A 134 -30.37 -1.16 13.23
N LYS A 135 -29.61 -1.33 12.16
CA LYS A 135 -28.67 -0.35 11.62
C LYS A 135 -29.24 0.26 10.34
N LYS A 136 -29.26 1.61 10.29
CA LYS A 136 -29.67 2.36 9.10
C LYS A 136 -28.56 2.45 8.07
N TYR A 137 -28.91 2.63 6.79
CA TYR A 137 -27.97 2.72 5.68
C TYR A 137 -28.62 3.40 4.47
N ALA A 138 -27.83 3.93 3.55
CA ALA A 138 -28.32 4.42 2.26
C ALA A 138 -28.59 3.21 1.35
N HIS A 139 -29.85 2.98 1.02
CA HIS A 139 -30.33 1.90 0.18
C HIS A 139 -30.61 2.39 -1.24
N SER A 140 -30.16 1.66 -2.25
CA SER A 140 -30.52 1.92 -3.65
C SER A 140 -31.84 1.23 -3.98
N ASN A 141 -32.88 2.01 -4.23
CA ASN A 141 -34.20 1.54 -4.66
C ASN A 141 -34.43 1.66 -6.18
N ALA A 142 -33.42 2.03 -6.96
CA ALA A 142 -33.39 2.05 -8.42
C ALA A 142 -32.60 0.84 -8.97
N PRO A 143 -32.69 0.51 -10.28
CA PRO A 143 -31.87 -0.54 -10.88
C PRO A 143 -30.37 -0.34 -10.68
N SER A 144 -29.90 0.90 -10.77
CA SER A 144 -28.55 1.33 -10.37
C SER A 144 -28.63 2.69 -9.70
N SER A 145 -27.62 3.01 -8.88
CA SER A 145 -27.51 4.33 -8.28
C SER A 145 -26.06 4.77 -8.19
N VAL A 146 -25.80 6.05 -8.46
CA VAL A 146 -24.49 6.68 -8.33
C VAL A 146 -24.60 7.87 -7.40
N PHE A 147 -23.90 7.86 -6.29
CA PHE A 147 -24.01 8.87 -5.25
C PHE A 147 -22.67 9.11 -4.54
N SER A 148 -22.55 10.24 -3.91
CA SER A 148 -21.34 10.68 -3.22
C SER A 148 -21.67 11.49 -1.96
N PRO A 149 -20.75 11.59 -0.99
CA PRO A 149 -20.95 12.48 0.16
C PRO A 149 -21.07 13.94 -0.30
N LEU A 150 -22.02 14.67 0.27
CA LEU A 150 -22.21 16.09 0.03
C LEU A 150 -21.12 16.88 0.78
N MET A 151 -20.18 17.43 0.04
CA MET A 151 -19.02 18.14 0.56
C MET A 151 -19.01 19.59 0.08
N GLU A 152 -18.39 20.49 0.82
CA GLU A 152 -18.26 21.91 0.44
C GLU A 152 -17.61 22.07 -0.95
N ASN A 153 -16.60 21.30 -1.26
CA ASN A 153 -15.98 21.23 -2.59
C ASN A 153 -16.16 19.83 -3.19
N MET A 154 -17.23 19.63 -3.95
CA MET A 154 -17.57 18.35 -4.59
C MET A 154 -16.53 17.83 -5.59
N GLN A 155 -15.60 18.66 -6.08
CA GLN A 155 -14.57 18.27 -7.04
C GLN A 155 -13.25 17.86 -6.38
N SER A 156 -13.04 18.26 -5.12
CA SER A 156 -11.79 17.97 -4.42
C SER A 156 -11.97 18.05 -2.91
N TYR A 157 -12.28 16.92 -2.28
CA TYR A 157 -12.45 16.79 -0.84
C TYR A 157 -11.54 15.72 -0.21
N LEU A 158 -10.91 14.88 -1.03
CA LEU A 158 -9.93 13.91 -0.53
C LEU A 158 -8.54 14.57 -0.49
N PRO A 159 -7.87 14.60 0.67
CA PRO A 159 -6.48 15.03 0.77
C PRO A 159 -5.51 13.97 0.23
N ASP A 160 -4.23 14.32 0.08
CA ASP A 160 -3.19 13.39 -0.38
C ASP A 160 -2.96 12.18 0.56
N VAL A 161 -3.41 12.29 1.81
CA VAL A 161 -3.33 11.23 2.82
C VAL A 161 -4.68 11.12 3.51
N PHE A 162 -5.38 10.01 3.27
CA PHE A 162 -6.72 9.78 3.83
C PHE A 162 -7.02 8.30 4.08
N THR A 163 -8.05 8.07 4.87
CA THR A 163 -8.78 6.80 4.97
C THR A 163 -10.23 6.99 4.56
N LEU A 164 -10.78 5.98 3.90
CA LEU A 164 -12.19 5.86 3.57
C LEU A 164 -12.69 4.52 4.10
N GLU A 165 -13.76 4.55 4.86
CA GLU A 165 -14.37 3.37 5.46
C GLU A 165 -15.86 3.34 5.16
N TRP A 166 -16.42 2.14 4.97
CA TRP A 166 -17.86 1.95 4.81
C TRP A 166 -18.26 0.52 5.18
N ASP A 167 -19.53 0.35 5.47
CA ASP A 167 -20.09 -0.95 5.79
C ASP A 167 -21.08 -1.41 4.72
N VAL A 168 -21.10 -2.70 4.43
CA VAL A 168 -22.07 -3.34 3.53
C VAL A 168 -22.68 -4.55 4.22
N PHE A 169 -23.99 -4.67 4.16
CA PHE A 169 -24.67 -5.84 4.67
C PHE A 169 -24.79 -6.90 3.57
N TYR A 170 -24.31 -8.11 3.82
CA TYR A 170 -24.55 -9.27 2.98
C TYR A 170 -25.44 -10.24 3.72
N CYS A 171 -26.60 -10.63 3.13
CA CYS A 171 -27.52 -11.55 3.75
C CYS A 171 -27.04 -13.02 3.69
N LYS A 172 -27.82 -13.93 4.23
CA LYS A 172 -27.48 -15.37 4.25
C LYS A 172 -27.60 -15.99 2.86
N PRO A 173 -26.93 -17.13 2.60
CA PRO A 173 -27.11 -17.87 1.35
C PRO A 173 -28.59 -18.23 1.14
N GLY A 174 -29.05 -18.16 -0.11
CA GLY A 174 -30.42 -18.46 -0.48
C GLY A 174 -31.37 -17.26 -0.58
N ASP A 175 -30.99 -16.12 0.02
CA ASP A 175 -31.78 -14.89 -0.09
C ASP A 175 -31.26 -13.97 -1.21
N ILE A 176 -30.20 -14.36 -1.93
CA ILE A 176 -29.55 -13.51 -2.92
C ILE A 176 -28.93 -14.29 -4.05
N ASP A 177 -29.04 -13.74 -5.26
CA ASP A 177 -28.25 -14.18 -6.40
C ASP A 177 -26.95 -13.37 -6.57
N GLN A 178 -26.98 -12.06 -6.31
CA GLN A 178 -25.83 -11.21 -6.60
C GLN A 178 -25.88 -9.86 -5.87
N ALA A 179 -24.76 -9.48 -5.24
CA ALA A 179 -24.52 -8.14 -4.71
C ALA A 179 -23.31 -7.52 -5.39
N ALA A 180 -23.48 -6.43 -6.11
CA ALA A 180 -22.39 -5.75 -6.80
C ALA A 180 -22.28 -4.29 -6.37
N GLN A 181 -21.08 -3.87 -6.01
CA GLN A 181 -20.74 -2.51 -5.63
C GLN A 181 -19.44 -2.08 -6.29
N GLN A 182 -19.30 -0.79 -6.52
CA GLN A 182 -18.10 -0.18 -7.07
C GLN A 182 -17.83 1.15 -6.37
N ILE A 183 -16.57 1.43 -6.14
CA ILE A 183 -16.09 2.78 -5.81
C ILE A 183 -15.26 3.25 -6.99
N THR A 184 -15.64 4.38 -7.57
CA THR A 184 -14.92 5.03 -8.65
C THR A 184 -14.23 6.29 -8.14
N PHE A 185 -12.95 6.42 -8.42
CA PHE A 185 -12.10 7.53 -7.99
C PHE A 185 -11.85 8.50 -9.12
N TYR A 186 -11.82 9.78 -8.80
CA TYR A 186 -11.56 10.87 -9.74
C TYR A 186 -10.49 11.82 -9.23
N SER A 187 -9.78 12.47 -10.15
CA SER A 187 -8.92 13.61 -9.90
C SER A 187 -9.49 14.80 -10.68
N GLY A 188 -10.23 15.68 -10.02
CA GLY A 188 -11.10 16.63 -10.66
C GLY A 188 -12.20 15.91 -11.47
N LYS A 189 -12.20 16.11 -12.80
CA LYS A 189 -13.14 15.46 -13.74
C LYS A 189 -12.61 14.14 -14.31
N ASP A 190 -11.31 13.87 -14.19
CA ASP A 190 -10.67 12.69 -14.78
C ASP A 190 -10.87 11.49 -13.88
N GLU A 191 -11.36 10.38 -14.44
CA GLU A 191 -11.39 9.10 -13.74
C GLU A 191 -9.96 8.62 -13.45
N VAL A 192 -9.68 8.34 -12.20
CA VAL A 192 -8.43 7.69 -11.75
C VAL A 192 -8.57 6.17 -11.83
N GLY A 193 -9.78 5.65 -11.67
CA GLY A 193 -10.10 4.25 -11.76
C GLY A 193 -11.08 3.81 -10.69
N TYR A 194 -11.21 2.49 -10.53
CA TYR A 194 -12.24 1.91 -9.67
C TYR A 194 -11.78 0.64 -8.94
N ILE A 195 -12.53 0.30 -7.90
CA ILE A 195 -12.59 -1.03 -7.29
C ILE A 195 -14.03 -1.51 -7.44
N TYR A 196 -14.17 -2.70 -7.99
CA TYR A 196 -15.46 -3.39 -8.16
C TYR A 196 -15.45 -4.70 -7.39
N LEU A 197 -16.52 -4.98 -6.67
CA LEU A 197 -16.73 -6.24 -5.99
C LEU A 197 -18.12 -6.77 -6.32
N MET A 198 -18.16 -7.96 -6.91
CA MET A 198 -19.38 -8.74 -7.09
C MET A 198 -19.32 -9.97 -6.21
N PHE A 199 -20.28 -10.10 -5.33
CA PHE A 199 -20.38 -11.20 -4.40
C PHE A 199 -21.63 -12.05 -4.70
N ARG A 200 -21.42 -13.35 -4.93
CA ARG A 200 -22.47 -14.36 -5.11
C ARG A 200 -22.30 -15.43 -4.04
N PRO A 201 -23.08 -15.38 -2.95
CA PRO A 201 -22.96 -16.35 -1.86
C PRO A 201 -23.16 -17.78 -2.35
N GLY A 202 -22.21 -18.66 -2.00
CA GLY A 202 -22.28 -20.08 -2.39
C GLY A 202 -21.93 -20.40 -3.85
N SER A 203 -21.56 -19.41 -4.66
CA SER A 203 -21.13 -19.59 -6.05
C SER A 203 -19.65 -19.27 -6.22
N PRO A 204 -18.92 -20.02 -7.04
CA PRO A 204 -17.54 -19.68 -7.42
C PRO A 204 -17.45 -18.44 -8.32
N ASP A 205 -18.58 -17.89 -8.77
CA ASP A 205 -18.63 -16.75 -9.68
C ASP A 205 -18.48 -15.38 -8.98
N SER A 206 -18.28 -15.34 -7.65
CA SER A 206 -17.92 -14.10 -6.99
C SER A 206 -16.54 -13.65 -7.43
N TYR A 207 -16.40 -12.38 -7.72
CA TYR A 207 -15.10 -11.81 -8.07
C TYR A 207 -15.01 -10.35 -7.68
N GLY A 208 -13.79 -9.88 -7.48
CA GLY A 208 -13.47 -8.46 -7.38
C GLY A 208 -12.41 -8.13 -8.39
N ASN A 209 -12.46 -6.93 -8.92
CA ASN A 209 -11.39 -6.40 -9.75
C ASN A 209 -11.12 -4.94 -9.43
N TYR A 210 -9.95 -4.49 -9.81
CA TYR A 210 -9.59 -3.08 -9.71
C TYR A 210 -8.82 -2.66 -10.95
N ARG A 211 -8.96 -1.39 -11.29
CA ARG A 211 -8.18 -0.71 -12.33
C ARG A 211 -7.94 0.72 -11.85
N LEU A 212 -6.69 1.08 -11.67
CA LEU A 212 -6.27 2.37 -11.13
C LEU A 212 -5.11 2.94 -11.94
N LYS A 213 -5.14 4.21 -12.29
CA LYS A 213 -4.02 4.89 -12.96
C LYS A 213 -2.83 5.01 -12.01
N LYS A 214 -1.64 4.80 -12.57
CA LYS A 214 -0.39 5.01 -11.84
C LYS A 214 -0.12 6.49 -11.63
N GLY A 215 0.55 6.82 -10.53
CA GLY A 215 1.11 8.15 -10.31
C GLY A 215 2.26 8.46 -11.28
N GLY A 216 2.64 9.73 -11.39
CA GLY A 216 3.77 10.16 -12.22
C GLY A 216 3.44 10.50 -13.67
N GLY A 217 2.16 10.54 -14.07
CA GLY A 217 1.72 11.06 -15.37
C GLY A 217 2.01 10.17 -16.58
N SER A 218 2.39 8.90 -16.38
CA SER A 218 2.68 7.95 -17.47
C SER A 218 1.45 7.55 -18.29
N GLY A 219 0.24 7.79 -17.78
CA GLY A 219 -1.00 7.26 -18.34
C GLY A 219 -1.22 5.76 -18.11
N ASP A 220 -0.23 5.07 -17.56
CA ASP A 220 -0.30 3.64 -17.27
C ASP A 220 -1.30 3.33 -16.17
N GLU A 221 -1.85 2.12 -16.20
CA GLU A 221 -2.77 1.60 -15.22
C GLU A 221 -2.16 0.39 -14.49
N VAL A 222 -2.60 0.17 -13.26
CA VAL A 222 -2.45 -1.09 -12.56
C VAL A 222 -3.84 -1.70 -12.42
N ALA A 223 -3.97 -2.93 -12.89
CA ALA A 223 -5.22 -3.67 -12.83
C ALA A 223 -4.95 -5.07 -12.24
N GLY A 224 -5.95 -5.63 -11.60
CA GLY A 224 -5.85 -6.97 -11.04
C GLY A 224 -7.21 -7.48 -10.57
N GLN A 225 -7.21 -8.71 -10.09
CA GLN A 225 -8.37 -9.37 -9.49
C GLN A 225 -8.17 -9.49 -7.98
N ILE A 226 -9.27 -9.45 -7.24
CA ILE A 226 -9.32 -9.87 -5.85
C ILE A 226 -9.78 -11.33 -5.90
N GLU A 227 -8.89 -12.23 -5.51
CA GLU A 227 -9.09 -13.66 -5.56
C GLU A 227 -10.37 -14.08 -4.80
N TRP A 228 -11.10 -15.03 -5.34
CA TRP A 228 -12.30 -15.61 -4.75
C TRP A 228 -12.09 -16.05 -3.29
N ASP A 229 -10.96 -16.72 -3.02
CA ASP A 229 -10.64 -17.21 -1.69
C ASP A 229 -10.51 -16.07 -0.66
N HIS A 230 -9.99 -14.90 -1.06
CA HIS A 230 -9.94 -13.74 -0.20
C HIS A 230 -11.33 -13.18 0.09
N ILE A 231 -12.20 -13.10 -0.92
CA ILE A 231 -13.57 -12.60 -0.75
C ILE A 231 -14.34 -13.53 0.16
N GLN A 232 -14.35 -14.84 -0.14
CA GLN A 232 -15.08 -15.84 0.61
C GLN A 232 -14.60 -15.97 2.05
N LYS A 233 -13.29 -15.91 2.27
CA LYS A 233 -12.68 -16.01 3.60
C LYS A 233 -12.98 -14.82 4.50
N TYR A 234 -13.04 -13.62 3.95
CA TYR A 234 -13.14 -12.40 4.74
C TYR A 234 -14.54 -11.81 4.79
N VAL A 235 -15.39 -12.06 3.80
CA VAL A 235 -16.80 -11.61 3.81
C VAL A 235 -17.65 -12.55 4.67
N LYS A 236 -18.47 -11.97 5.56
CA LYS A 236 -19.36 -12.69 6.47
C LYS A 236 -20.80 -12.51 6.06
N LEU A 237 -21.52 -13.61 5.88
CA LEU A 237 -22.93 -13.62 5.50
C LEU A 237 -23.86 -13.42 6.71
N GLY A 238 -25.01 -12.79 6.50
CA GLY A 238 -25.96 -12.44 7.54
C GLY A 238 -25.50 -11.32 8.47
N GLN A 239 -24.45 -10.59 8.09
CA GLN A 239 -23.78 -9.58 8.90
C GLN A 239 -23.36 -8.37 8.09
N TRP A 240 -23.11 -7.28 8.81
CA TRP A 240 -22.39 -6.14 8.27
C TRP A 240 -20.93 -6.48 8.08
N ASN A 241 -20.38 -6.07 6.94
CA ASN A 241 -18.98 -6.24 6.58
C ASN A 241 -18.35 -4.85 6.45
N HIS A 242 -17.21 -4.69 7.07
CA HIS A 242 -16.46 -3.44 7.07
C HIS A 242 -15.43 -3.43 5.96
N PHE A 243 -15.48 -2.41 5.13
CA PHE A 243 -14.54 -2.14 4.05
C PHE A 243 -13.74 -0.89 4.36
N ALA A 244 -12.47 -0.88 4.00
CA ALA A 244 -11.65 0.28 4.22
C ALA A 244 -10.59 0.47 3.13
N ILE A 245 -10.25 1.73 2.88
CA ILE A 245 -9.15 2.15 2.03
C ILE A 245 -8.23 3.03 2.86
N SER A 246 -6.93 2.80 2.73
CA SER A 246 -5.89 3.71 3.20
C SER A 246 -5.09 4.19 2.00
N PHE A 247 -5.08 5.49 1.78
CA PHE A 247 -4.31 6.15 0.75
C PHE A 247 -3.27 7.08 1.37
N ASN A 248 -2.01 6.91 0.99
CA ASN A 248 -0.93 7.76 1.45
C ASN A 248 -0.07 8.22 0.26
N LYS A 249 -0.29 9.48 -0.18
CA LYS A 249 0.38 10.16 -1.29
C LYS A 249 0.28 9.43 -2.64
N ARG A 250 0.66 8.16 -2.70
CA ARG A 250 0.61 7.30 -3.88
C ARG A 250 0.36 5.83 -3.54
N ALA A 251 0.50 5.48 -2.27
CA ALA A 251 0.31 4.11 -1.82
C ALA A 251 -1.16 3.87 -1.48
N PHE A 252 -1.72 2.84 -2.08
CA PHE A 252 -3.13 2.47 -1.98
C PHE A 252 -3.26 1.08 -1.37
N LYS A 253 -4.04 0.96 -0.32
CA LYS A 253 -4.39 -0.30 0.33
C LYS A 253 -5.90 -0.42 0.47
N TYR A 254 -6.41 -1.63 0.25
CA TYR A 254 -7.82 -1.96 0.42
C TYR A 254 -7.99 -3.15 1.35
N TYR A 255 -9.01 -3.07 2.21
CA TYR A 255 -9.24 -4.01 3.30
C TYR A 255 -10.69 -4.50 3.31
N ILE A 256 -10.89 -5.77 3.68
CA ILE A 256 -12.18 -6.38 3.95
C ILE A 256 -12.12 -6.97 5.37
N ASN A 257 -12.99 -6.50 6.27
CA ASN A 257 -13.04 -6.90 7.68
C ASN A 257 -11.65 -6.87 8.35
N GLY A 258 -10.89 -5.80 8.10
CA GLY A 258 -9.56 -5.58 8.64
C GLY A 258 -8.43 -6.36 7.95
N ASN A 259 -8.73 -7.23 6.98
CA ASN A 259 -7.73 -7.99 6.24
C ASN A 259 -7.38 -7.26 4.95
N ARG A 260 -6.08 -7.04 4.70
CA ARG A 260 -5.62 -6.35 3.50
C ARG A 260 -5.67 -7.26 2.28
N VAL A 261 -6.44 -6.85 1.27
CA VAL A 261 -6.64 -7.60 0.02
C VAL A 261 -5.96 -6.96 -1.20
N ILE A 262 -5.70 -5.63 -1.15
CA ILE A 262 -4.94 -4.93 -2.19
C ILE A 262 -3.84 -4.10 -1.53
N ASN A 263 -2.66 -4.06 -2.15
CA ASN A 263 -1.53 -3.24 -1.73
C ASN A 263 -0.75 -2.75 -2.97
N LEU A 264 -0.97 -1.50 -3.36
CA LEU A 264 -0.39 -0.89 -4.56
C LEU A 264 0.53 0.28 -4.16
N PRO A 265 1.79 0.29 -4.61
CA PRO A 265 2.77 1.30 -4.17
C PRO A 265 2.68 2.63 -4.92
N ASN A 266 2.01 2.67 -6.07
CA ASN A 266 2.03 3.84 -6.94
C ASN A 266 0.71 4.02 -7.70
N VAL A 267 -0.25 4.70 -7.07
CA VAL A 267 -1.55 5.06 -7.64
C VAL A 267 -1.65 6.59 -7.74
N LYS A 268 -2.25 7.11 -8.81
CA LYS A 268 -2.55 8.54 -8.97
C LYS A 268 -3.47 8.99 -7.82
N ALA A 269 -3.14 10.11 -7.18
CA ALA A 269 -3.94 10.64 -6.08
C ALA A 269 -5.36 11.01 -6.55
N PRO A 270 -6.39 10.41 -5.94
CA PRO A 270 -7.76 10.83 -6.18
C PRO A 270 -8.09 12.07 -5.36
N SER A 271 -8.95 12.94 -5.90
CA SER A 271 -9.48 14.10 -5.18
C SER A 271 -10.92 13.92 -4.70
N ARG A 272 -11.64 12.94 -5.24
CA ARG A 272 -13.03 12.59 -4.90
C ARG A 272 -13.34 11.15 -5.30
N PHE A 273 -14.45 10.62 -4.82
CA PHE A 273 -14.98 9.31 -5.22
C PHE A 273 -16.51 9.35 -5.37
N GLU A 274 -17.03 8.31 -6.03
CA GLU A 274 -18.46 8.02 -6.14
C GLU A 274 -18.69 6.54 -5.81
N TYR A 275 -19.77 6.26 -5.09
CA TYR A 275 -20.31 4.92 -4.97
C TYR A 275 -21.18 4.62 -6.18
N TYR A 276 -21.00 3.42 -6.73
CA TYR A 276 -21.87 2.88 -7.76
C TYR A 276 -22.46 1.55 -7.26
N ILE A 277 -23.76 1.53 -7.05
CA ILE A 277 -24.51 0.33 -6.75
C ILE A 277 -25.07 -0.20 -8.06
N HIS A 278 -24.54 -1.34 -8.51
CA HIS A 278 -24.90 -1.94 -9.78
C HIS A 278 -26.27 -2.62 -9.73
N TYR A 279 -26.83 -2.84 -10.92
CA TYR A 279 -28.04 -3.64 -11.10
C TYR A 279 -27.90 -5.02 -10.46
N GLY A 280 -28.96 -5.47 -9.79
CA GLY A 280 -29.04 -6.78 -9.16
C GLY A 280 -30.31 -6.92 -8.34
N GLU A 281 -30.76 -8.14 -8.11
CA GLU A 281 -31.97 -8.46 -7.31
C GLU A 281 -31.71 -8.48 -5.80
N TYR A 282 -30.55 -7.98 -5.39
CA TYR A 282 -30.15 -7.98 -3.98
C TYR A 282 -30.98 -6.98 -3.16
N PRO A 283 -31.67 -7.44 -2.09
CA PRO A 283 -32.62 -6.59 -1.35
C PRO A 283 -31.95 -5.54 -0.45
N TYR A 284 -30.65 -5.68 -0.13
CA TYR A 284 -29.93 -4.78 0.78
C TYR A 284 -28.82 -4.00 0.07
N ARG A 285 -29.10 -3.53 -1.15
CA ARG A 285 -28.14 -2.78 -1.96
C ARG A 285 -27.87 -1.40 -1.38
N GLY A 286 -26.68 -1.20 -0.86
CA GLY A 286 -26.36 0.10 -0.28
C GLY A 286 -25.13 0.10 0.61
N VAL A 287 -24.89 1.22 1.26
CA VAL A 287 -23.76 1.44 2.14
C VAL A 287 -24.22 2.00 3.49
N GLY A 288 -23.62 1.50 4.56
CA GLY A 288 -23.82 2.01 5.91
C GLY A 288 -22.51 2.54 6.50
N HIS A 289 -22.61 3.41 7.49
CA HIS A 289 -21.53 3.99 8.28
C HIS A 289 -20.28 4.34 7.46
N VAL A 290 -20.40 5.42 6.73
CA VAL A 290 -19.29 5.92 5.89
C VAL A 290 -18.46 6.92 6.67
N VAL A 291 -17.13 6.75 6.65
CA VAL A 291 -16.18 7.66 7.30
C VAL A 291 -15.07 8.04 6.33
N ILE A 292 -14.84 9.33 6.16
CA ILE A 292 -13.66 9.87 5.48
C ILE A 292 -12.83 10.59 6.52
N ALA A 293 -11.56 10.22 6.66
CA ALA A 293 -10.66 10.86 7.61
C ALA A 293 -9.35 11.28 6.95
N LYS A 294 -8.85 12.46 7.32
CA LYS A 294 -7.52 12.95 6.92
C LYS A 294 -6.45 12.26 7.75
N GLY A 295 -5.36 11.88 7.08
CA GLY A 295 -4.29 11.08 7.65
C GLY A 295 -4.50 9.59 7.36
N ALA A 296 -3.44 8.86 7.34
CA ALA A 296 -3.38 7.40 7.28
C ALA A 296 -2.04 7.00 7.89
N LYS A 297 -1.92 5.76 8.33
CA LYS A 297 -0.62 5.26 8.77
C LYS A 297 0.38 5.39 7.63
N ASP A 298 1.49 6.08 7.87
CA ASP A 298 2.55 6.17 6.87
C ASP A 298 3.07 4.75 6.59
N LEU A 299 3.02 4.34 5.33
CA LEU A 299 3.59 3.04 4.90
C LEU A 299 5.08 2.97 5.13
N TYR A 300 5.71 4.14 5.23
CA TYR A 300 7.12 4.31 5.49
C TYR A 300 7.44 4.72 6.95
N GLU A 301 6.42 4.87 7.83
CA GLU A 301 6.65 4.67 9.25
C GLU A 301 6.99 3.20 9.47
N ARG A 302 8.22 2.85 9.13
CA ARG A 302 8.89 1.73 9.77
C ARG A 302 8.62 1.93 11.25
N ASN A 303 8.15 0.91 11.93
CA ASN A 303 8.00 0.95 13.38
C ASN A 303 9.23 1.69 13.92
N THR A 304 9.04 2.90 14.45
CA THR A 304 10.16 3.70 14.97
C THR A 304 10.88 2.97 16.09
N THR A 305 10.25 1.96 16.68
CA THR A 305 10.85 0.97 17.59
C THR A 305 11.91 0.08 16.93
N ASP A 306 11.83 -0.17 15.59
CA ASP A 306 12.79 -1.00 14.87
C ASP A 306 13.80 -0.19 14.04
N MET A 307 13.65 1.15 14.00
CA MET A 307 14.65 2.01 13.34
C MET A 307 15.91 2.09 14.20
N SER A 308 17.05 1.86 13.56
CA SER A 308 18.33 2.15 14.21
C SER A 308 18.42 3.65 14.56
N ALA A 309 19.21 4.01 15.59
CA ALA A 309 19.41 5.41 15.97
C ALA A 309 19.90 6.26 14.77
N VAL A 310 20.67 5.66 13.86
CA VAL A 310 21.14 6.28 12.61
C VAL A 310 19.98 6.60 11.68
N GLU A 311 19.09 5.62 11.43
CA GLU A 311 17.93 5.81 10.54
C GLU A 311 17.00 6.91 11.06
N LYS A 312 16.74 6.91 12.37
CA LYS A 312 15.88 7.90 13.01
C LYS A 312 16.47 9.30 12.90
N ALA A 313 17.73 9.47 13.25
CA ALA A 313 18.40 10.78 13.18
C ALA A 313 18.44 11.33 11.75
N ILE A 314 18.75 10.49 10.75
CA ILE A 314 18.77 10.88 9.34
C ILE A 314 17.35 11.23 8.82
N ALA A 315 16.32 10.53 9.24
CA ALA A 315 14.95 10.84 8.85
C ALA A 315 14.44 12.16 9.43
N GLU A 316 14.77 12.45 10.68
CA GLU A 316 14.30 13.64 11.40
C GLU A 316 15.09 14.91 11.04
N THR A 317 16.41 14.80 10.90
CA THR A 317 17.30 15.98 10.82
C THR A 317 18.18 16.02 9.56
N GLY A 318 18.19 14.97 8.76
CA GLY A 318 19.12 14.83 7.64
C GLY A 318 20.56 14.52 8.05
N LYS A 319 20.83 14.35 9.35
CA LYS A 319 22.17 14.06 9.86
C LYS A 319 22.17 13.11 11.05
N PHE A 320 23.24 12.36 11.20
CA PHE A 320 23.52 11.56 12.39
C PHE A 320 24.78 12.08 13.07
N VAL A 321 24.69 12.42 14.36
CA VAL A 321 25.79 12.95 15.17
C VAL A 321 26.13 11.96 16.27
N THR A 322 27.40 11.65 16.44
CA THR A 322 27.86 10.71 17.47
C THR A 322 29.17 11.13 18.11
N ASN A 323 29.27 10.93 19.42
CA ASN A 323 30.50 11.05 20.21
C ASN A 323 31.09 9.65 20.51
N ASN A 324 30.49 8.56 20.01
CA ASN A 324 30.93 7.19 20.30
C ASN A 324 31.99 6.68 19.31
N ILE A 325 32.39 7.49 18.32
CA ILE A 325 33.58 7.22 17.50
C ILE A 325 34.79 7.84 18.17
N LEU A 326 35.53 6.97 18.85
CA LEU A 326 36.66 7.36 19.69
C LEU A 326 37.98 7.15 18.98
N PHE A 327 38.92 8.05 19.23
CA PHE A 327 40.28 8.00 18.70
C PHE A 327 41.33 7.97 19.83
N GLU A 328 42.51 7.46 19.53
CA GLU A 328 43.62 7.65 20.42
C GLU A 328 43.96 9.16 20.60
N THR A 329 44.42 9.53 21.77
CA THR A 329 44.72 10.94 22.09
C THR A 329 45.73 11.52 21.10
N GLY A 330 45.37 12.65 20.47
CA GLY A 330 46.21 13.34 19.48
C GLY A 330 46.41 12.59 18.15
N LYS A 331 45.66 11.49 17.89
CA LYS A 331 45.80 10.69 16.69
C LYS A 331 44.46 10.52 15.97
N ALA A 332 44.52 10.03 14.74
CA ALA A 332 43.38 9.59 13.92
C ALA A 332 43.15 8.08 13.99
N THR A 333 43.88 7.36 14.85
CA THR A 333 43.69 5.92 15.06
C THR A 333 42.38 5.66 15.79
N LEU A 334 41.47 4.94 15.16
CA LEU A 334 40.20 4.54 15.76
C LEU A 334 40.44 3.54 16.91
N LYS A 335 39.74 3.74 18.01
CA LYS A 335 39.71 2.76 19.09
C LYS A 335 38.77 1.61 18.70
N PRO A 336 39.02 0.36 19.16
CA PRO A 336 38.19 -0.78 18.83
C PRO A 336 36.69 -0.60 19.13
N GLU A 337 36.34 0.11 20.20
CA GLU A 337 34.98 0.38 20.65
C GLU A 337 34.20 1.19 19.62
N SER A 338 34.87 1.98 18.78
CA SER A 338 34.24 2.78 17.70
C SER A 338 33.61 1.96 16.62
N MET A 339 34.11 0.72 16.42
CA MET A 339 33.66 -0.13 15.32
C MET A 339 32.17 -0.48 15.41
N ALA A 340 31.63 -0.66 16.62
CA ALA A 340 30.21 -0.91 16.81
C ALA A 340 29.31 0.24 16.32
N GLU A 341 29.76 1.48 16.48
CA GLU A 341 29.02 2.66 16.00
C GLU A 341 29.17 2.84 14.49
N ILE A 342 30.37 2.64 13.96
CA ILE A 342 30.66 2.71 12.52
C ILE A 342 29.87 1.61 11.77
N GLN A 343 29.73 0.43 12.37
CA GLN A 343 28.95 -0.67 11.77
C GLN A 343 27.47 -0.32 11.61
N LYS A 344 26.85 0.39 12.57
CA LYS A 344 25.45 0.86 12.45
C LYS A 344 25.28 1.78 11.23
N VAL A 345 26.25 2.68 10.99
CA VAL A 345 26.24 3.57 9.83
C VAL A 345 26.42 2.77 8.53
N ALA A 346 27.36 1.81 8.52
CA ALA A 346 27.59 0.93 7.38
C ALA A 346 26.34 0.11 7.02
N GLU A 347 25.66 -0.45 8.01
CA GLU A 347 24.40 -1.19 7.82
C GLU A 347 23.28 -0.30 7.23
N TYR A 348 23.17 0.94 7.73
CA TYR A 348 22.25 1.92 7.16
C TYR A 348 22.55 2.20 5.69
N MET A 349 23.82 2.46 5.33
CA MET A 349 24.22 2.76 3.95
C MET A 349 24.04 1.56 3.03
N LYS A 350 24.30 0.32 3.48
CA LYS A 350 24.06 -0.90 2.71
C LYS A 350 22.57 -1.12 2.41
N LYS A 351 21.69 -0.77 3.33
CA LYS A 351 20.23 -0.78 3.12
C LYS A 351 19.73 0.35 2.21
N ASN A 352 20.54 1.43 2.06
CA ASN A 352 20.20 2.63 1.32
C ASN A 352 21.34 3.01 0.35
N PRO A 353 21.61 2.25 -0.71
CA PRO A 353 22.83 2.37 -1.52
C PRO A 353 22.96 3.67 -2.32
N THR A 354 21.88 4.46 -2.41
CA THR A 354 21.89 5.77 -3.09
C THR A 354 22.17 6.93 -2.13
N VAL A 355 22.25 6.67 -0.83
CA VAL A 355 22.55 7.71 0.18
C VAL A 355 24.02 8.06 0.12
N ARG A 356 24.31 9.36 0.11
CA ARG A 356 25.65 9.91 0.19
C ARG A 356 25.83 10.63 1.51
N PHE A 357 26.98 10.43 2.14
CA PHE A 357 27.35 11.13 3.36
C PHE A 357 28.60 11.99 3.19
N GLU A 358 28.52 13.20 3.75
CA GLU A 358 29.68 13.96 4.14
C GLU A 358 29.98 13.62 5.60
N VAL A 359 31.14 13.01 5.84
CA VAL A 359 31.61 12.60 7.17
C VAL A 359 32.47 13.73 7.72
N GLN A 360 31.95 14.44 8.72
CA GLN A 360 32.63 15.60 9.32
C GLN A 360 33.29 15.22 10.65
N GLY A 361 34.57 15.46 10.75
CA GLY A 361 35.33 15.32 12.00
C GLY A 361 35.45 16.65 12.73
N HIS A 362 35.17 16.69 14.02
CA HIS A 362 35.27 17.88 14.88
C HIS A 362 36.20 17.63 16.06
N THR A 363 36.92 18.68 16.50
CA THR A 363 37.73 18.68 17.69
C THR A 363 37.15 19.65 18.73
N ASP A 364 37.65 19.59 19.96
CA ASP A 364 37.52 20.67 20.91
C ASP A 364 38.57 21.76 20.60
N ASN A 365 38.61 22.81 21.42
CA ASN A 365 39.54 23.94 21.26
C ASN A 365 40.90 23.72 21.90
N GLN A 366 41.27 22.52 22.32
CA GLN A 366 42.57 22.22 22.86
C GLN A 366 43.58 22.06 21.71
N GLY A 367 44.63 22.90 21.73
CA GLY A 367 45.61 23.04 20.65
C GLY A 367 45.28 24.16 19.67
N SER A 368 46.20 24.39 18.71
CA SER A 368 46.01 25.39 17.67
C SER A 368 45.24 24.83 16.46
N ASP A 369 44.67 25.70 15.63
CA ASP A 369 44.02 25.31 14.38
C ASP A 369 44.98 24.56 13.46
N ALA A 370 46.27 24.91 13.45
CA ALA A 370 47.31 24.19 12.69
C ALA A 370 47.41 22.69 13.08
N ILE A 371 46.94 22.31 14.29
CA ILE A 371 46.89 20.94 14.77
C ILE A 371 45.48 20.37 14.56
N ASN A 372 44.43 21.12 14.92
CA ASN A 372 43.04 20.64 14.94
C ASN A 372 42.47 20.43 13.55
N ASP A 373 42.78 21.29 12.57
CA ASP A 373 42.28 21.18 11.21
C ASP A 373 42.77 19.88 10.52
N PRO A 374 44.08 19.61 10.43
CA PRO A 374 44.54 18.37 9.81
C PRO A 374 44.15 17.14 10.63
N LEU A 375 44.10 17.21 11.97
CA LEU A 375 43.68 16.08 12.80
C LEU A 375 42.22 15.72 12.58
N SER A 376 41.31 16.69 12.47
CA SER A 376 39.90 16.46 12.20
C SER A 376 39.67 15.86 10.82
N GLN A 377 40.43 16.32 9.82
CA GLN A 377 40.41 15.77 8.46
C GLN A 377 40.87 14.31 8.46
N GLN A 378 42.01 14.00 9.07
CA GLN A 378 42.51 12.61 9.14
C GLN A 378 41.57 11.71 9.91
N ARG A 379 40.89 12.20 10.95
CA ARG A 379 39.83 11.42 11.67
C ARG A 379 38.64 11.11 10.79
N ALA A 380 38.13 12.07 10.03
CA ALA A 380 37.05 11.85 9.06
C ALA A 380 37.47 10.83 7.99
N GLU A 381 38.71 10.91 7.49
CA GLU A 381 39.24 9.93 6.52
C GLU A 381 39.38 8.54 7.14
N ALA A 382 39.79 8.41 8.39
CA ALA A 382 39.87 7.13 9.09
C ALA A 382 38.46 6.46 9.24
N VAL A 383 37.40 7.26 9.47
CA VAL A 383 36.03 6.79 9.54
C VAL A 383 35.55 6.34 8.15
N VAL A 384 35.81 7.12 7.10
CA VAL A 384 35.49 6.74 5.71
C VAL A 384 36.15 5.42 5.35
N LYS A 385 37.46 5.29 5.62
CA LYS A 385 38.20 4.05 5.36
C LYS A 385 37.63 2.85 6.14
N ALA A 386 37.18 3.06 7.38
CA ALA A 386 36.54 2.00 8.16
C ALA A 386 35.19 1.57 7.55
N LEU A 387 34.38 2.52 7.06
CA LEU A 387 33.14 2.25 6.35
C LEU A 387 33.38 1.47 5.03
N GLU A 388 34.39 1.87 4.25
CA GLU A 388 34.80 1.14 3.06
C GLU A 388 35.24 -0.29 3.39
N GLY A 389 36.01 -0.46 4.46
CA GLY A 389 36.40 -1.79 4.98
C GLY A 389 35.22 -2.67 5.39
N LEU A 390 34.10 -2.05 5.74
CA LEU A 390 32.83 -2.74 6.02
C LEU A 390 31.96 -2.92 4.75
N GLY A 391 32.45 -2.58 3.55
CA GLY A 391 31.79 -2.80 2.27
C GLY A 391 30.81 -1.69 1.87
N VAL A 392 30.98 -0.48 2.38
CA VAL A 392 30.29 0.72 1.86
C VAL A 392 31.07 1.25 0.65
N ASP A 393 30.35 1.65 -0.41
CA ASP A 393 30.96 2.24 -1.60
C ASP A 393 31.54 3.62 -1.27
N GLY A 394 32.86 3.79 -1.44
CA GLY A 394 33.58 5.04 -1.17
C GLY A 394 33.10 6.22 -2.01
N PHE A 395 32.49 5.97 -3.19
CA PHE A 395 31.87 7.02 -4.02
C PHE A 395 30.73 7.76 -3.28
N ASN A 396 30.12 7.12 -2.31
CA ASN A 396 29.05 7.69 -1.48
C ASN A 396 29.54 8.39 -0.21
N LEU A 397 30.86 8.51 -0.04
CA LEU A 397 31.49 9.07 1.17
C LEU A 397 32.41 10.22 0.83
N ARG A 398 32.34 11.29 1.63
CA ARG A 398 33.25 12.43 1.56
C ARG A 398 33.74 12.78 2.95
N ALA A 399 35.03 12.72 3.20
CA ALA A 399 35.64 13.17 4.47
C ALA A 399 35.86 14.68 4.49
N VAL A 400 35.51 15.34 5.60
CA VAL A 400 35.71 16.78 5.81
C VAL A 400 36.15 17.03 7.25
N GLY A 401 37.28 17.68 7.43
CA GLY A 401 37.73 18.19 8.73
C GLY A 401 37.09 19.54 9.02
N LYS A 402 36.58 19.73 10.23
CA LYS A 402 35.99 20.97 10.72
C LYS A 402 36.79 21.61 11.84
N GLY A 403 37.87 21.00 12.27
CA GLY A 403 38.67 21.49 13.37
C GLY A 403 37.83 21.79 14.61
N SER A 404 38.17 22.86 15.29
CA SER A 404 37.45 23.41 16.45
C SER A 404 36.45 24.53 16.11
N HIS A 405 36.21 24.78 14.81
CA HIS A 405 35.48 25.95 14.30
C HIS A 405 33.97 25.93 14.50
N GLU A 406 33.38 24.75 14.68
CA GLU A 406 31.94 24.58 14.83
C GLU A 406 31.60 23.91 16.19
N PRO A 407 31.80 24.59 17.33
CA PRO A 407 31.50 24.02 18.64
C PRO A 407 29.99 23.94 18.86
N VAL A 408 29.51 22.86 19.45
CA VAL A 408 28.10 22.64 19.84
C VAL A 408 27.87 22.79 21.34
N ALA A 409 28.95 22.93 22.12
CA ALA A 409 28.95 23.13 23.56
C ALA A 409 30.09 24.01 24.01
N ASP A 410 30.05 24.49 25.29
CA ASP A 410 31.09 25.36 25.87
C ASP A 410 32.39 24.60 26.04
N ASN A 411 33.45 25.06 25.36
CA ASN A 411 34.79 24.50 25.43
C ASN A 411 35.51 24.74 26.80
N LYS A 412 34.96 25.55 27.69
CA LYS A 412 35.54 25.80 29.02
C LYS A 412 35.39 24.60 29.95
N THR A 413 34.38 23.78 29.73
CA THR A 413 34.10 22.59 30.55
C THR A 413 34.57 21.33 29.83
N GLU A 414 34.99 20.29 30.61
CA GLU A 414 35.34 19.00 30.00
C GLU A 414 34.14 18.32 29.31
N ASP A 415 32.96 18.41 29.93
CA ASP A 415 31.72 17.89 29.32
C ASP A 415 31.41 18.59 28.00
N GLY A 416 31.62 19.89 27.93
CA GLY A 416 31.41 20.63 26.68
C GLY A 416 32.45 20.27 25.61
N ARG A 417 33.71 20.15 25.98
CA ARG A 417 34.77 19.66 25.07
C ARG A 417 34.49 18.25 24.58
N ALA A 418 34.03 17.36 25.47
CA ALA A 418 33.65 16.00 25.07
C ALA A 418 32.51 15.98 24.02
N LYS A 419 31.53 16.90 24.12
CA LYS A 419 30.47 17.05 23.13
C LYS A 419 31.00 17.62 21.81
N ASN A 420 32.02 18.47 21.85
CA ASN A 420 32.64 19.04 20.66
C ASN A 420 33.50 18.00 19.91
N ARG A 421 34.14 17.06 20.60
CA ARG A 421 34.84 15.91 19.99
C ARG A 421 33.83 14.91 19.45
N ARG A 422 33.37 15.11 18.20
CA ARG A 422 32.31 14.32 17.57
C ARG A 422 32.58 14.04 16.09
N VAL A 423 31.82 13.11 15.55
CA VAL A 423 31.70 12.85 14.11
C VAL A 423 30.25 13.08 13.70
N GLU A 424 30.03 13.82 12.61
CA GLU A 424 28.71 14.03 11.99
C GLU A 424 28.67 13.38 10.62
N PHE A 425 27.57 12.69 10.32
CA PHE A 425 27.25 12.13 9.01
C PHE A 425 26.13 12.96 8.41
N ILE A 426 26.45 13.84 7.47
CA ILE A 426 25.48 14.74 6.82
C ILE A 426 25.03 14.12 5.50
N LYS A 427 23.73 13.85 5.38
CA LYS A 427 23.14 13.35 4.15
C LYS A 427 23.12 14.42 3.06
N LYS A 428 23.59 14.07 1.87
CA LYS A 428 23.65 14.94 0.68
C LYS A 428 22.64 14.49 -0.38
#